data_6fa67de0455e4969e6e436e5503fb439
#
_entry.id   6fa67de0455e4969e6e436e5503fb439
#
_cell.length_a   1.000
_cell.length_b   1.000
_cell.length_c   1.000
_cell.angle_alpha   90.00
_cell.angle_beta   90.00
_cell.angle_gamma   90.00
#
_symmetry.space_group_name_H-M   'P 1'
#
loop_
_entity.id
_entity.type
_entity.pdbx_description
1 polymer ?
#
loop_
_entity_poly.entity_id
_entity_poly.type
_entity_poly.pdbx_seq_one_letter_code
_entity_poly.pdbx_strand_id
1 'polypeptide(L)'
;MLASVSEGLAKRTSKALLMSRVRVLVGTRKGAFVLTADGKRASWSIEGPHFPGWEIYHVKGSPVDPNRIYASQTSTWFGQVMQRSNDGGATWDVLGNTFAYDGVTGTHQWYDGTPHRWDFARVWHLEPSLHDPDTVYAGVEDAALFRSTDGGATWSELSALRTHGTASQWQPGAGGMCLHTILIDPQHPQRMYAAISAAGAFRSDDAGASWTPINRGLRSEQIPDHDAEVGHCVHRLALHPARPNVLFMQKHWDVMRSDDGGDMWYEISGNLPTDFGFPIDVHAHEPDTIYVVPITSDSYHYPPDGKLRVYRSRCGGNEWEPLTNGLPQRNCYVNVLRDAMAVDTLDACGIYFGTTGGSVYVSPDGGDRWDEIVRDLPAVLSVEVQTLA
;
A
#
# COMPACT_ATOMS: atom_id res chain seq x y z
N MET A 1 -23.34 -41.01 -8.28
CA MET A 1 -23.58 -40.00 -7.22
C MET A 1 -22.45 -38.99 -7.05
N LEU A 2 -21.18 -39.36 -7.11
CA LEU A 2 -20.01 -38.45 -7.01
C LEU A 2 -19.90 -37.45 -8.18
N ALA A 3 -20.25 -37.85 -9.42
CA ALA A 3 -20.21 -36.97 -10.59
C ALA A 3 -21.24 -35.83 -10.55
N SER A 4 -22.45 -36.09 -10.02
CA SER A 4 -23.52 -35.08 -9.92
C SER A 4 -23.26 -34.02 -8.83
N VAL A 5 -22.49 -34.39 -7.79
CA VAL A 5 -22.09 -33.46 -6.71
C VAL A 5 -20.99 -32.53 -7.22
N SER A 6 -20.02 -33.04 -7.99
CA SER A 6 -18.95 -32.23 -8.58
C SER A 6 -19.46 -31.24 -9.65
N GLU A 7 -20.40 -31.67 -10.51
CA GLU A 7 -21.06 -30.75 -11.47
C GLU A 7 -21.91 -29.67 -10.79
N GLY A 8 -22.60 -30.01 -9.71
CA GLY A 8 -23.38 -29.04 -8.92
C GLY A 8 -22.48 -28.00 -8.22
N LEU A 9 -21.34 -28.43 -7.70
CA LEU A 9 -20.36 -27.55 -7.08
C LEU A 9 -19.70 -26.62 -8.11
N ALA A 10 -19.24 -27.17 -9.24
CA ALA A 10 -18.65 -26.40 -10.34
C ALA A 10 -19.63 -25.36 -10.93
N LYS A 11 -20.92 -25.69 -11.07
CA LYS A 11 -21.96 -24.75 -11.51
C LYS A 11 -22.24 -23.65 -10.48
N ARG A 12 -22.20 -23.96 -9.18
CA ARG A 12 -22.37 -22.96 -8.11
C ARG A 12 -21.18 -22.00 -8.04
N THR A 13 -19.97 -22.52 -8.13
CA THR A 13 -18.75 -21.70 -8.17
C THR A 13 -18.72 -20.79 -9.41
N SER A 14 -19.07 -21.32 -10.59
CA SER A 14 -19.16 -20.53 -11.82
C SER A 14 -20.24 -19.44 -11.76
N LYS A 15 -21.38 -19.70 -11.09
CA LYS A 15 -22.45 -18.71 -10.94
C LYS A 15 -22.09 -17.64 -9.91
N ALA A 16 -21.41 -17.99 -8.82
CA ALA A 16 -20.89 -17.05 -7.83
C ALA A 16 -19.84 -16.11 -8.44
N LEU A 17 -18.88 -16.64 -9.18
CA LEU A 17 -17.88 -15.86 -9.92
C LEU A 17 -18.50 -14.90 -10.96
N LEU A 18 -19.64 -15.24 -11.56
CA LEU A 18 -20.35 -14.36 -12.49
C LEU A 18 -21.13 -13.23 -11.79
N MET A 19 -21.45 -13.39 -10.51
CA MET A 19 -22.11 -12.36 -9.70
C MET A 19 -21.13 -11.48 -8.94
N SER A 20 -19.94 -11.99 -8.61
CA SER A 20 -18.87 -11.22 -7.99
C SER A 20 -18.20 -10.29 -8.99
N ARG A 21 -17.75 -9.15 -8.53
CA ARG A 21 -17.05 -8.14 -9.32
C ARG A 21 -15.83 -7.67 -8.57
N VAL A 22 -14.87 -7.16 -9.31
CA VAL A 22 -13.71 -6.46 -8.74
C VAL A 22 -13.65 -5.04 -9.29
N ARG A 23 -13.25 -4.13 -8.44
CA ARG A 23 -12.94 -2.75 -8.79
C ARG A 23 -11.50 -2.49 -8.40
N VAL A 24 -10.67 -2.14 -9.38
CA VAL A 24 -9.30 -1.71 -9.18
C VAL A 24 -9.24 -0.20 -9.26
N LEU A 25 -8.75 0.44 -8.21
CA LEU A 25 -8.61 1.87 -8.07
C LEU A 25 -7.16 2.24 -8.34
N VAL A 26 -6.91 3.08 -9.32
CA VAL A 26 -5.56 3.41 -9.80
C VAL A 26 -5.31 4.90 -9.64
N GLY A 27 -4.40 5.28 -8.76
CA GLY A 27 -3.87 6.62 -8.64
C GLY A 27 -2.67 6.82 -9.56
N THR A 28 -2.64 7.92 -10.29
CA THR A 28 -1.54 8.23 -11.22
C THR A 28 -1.06 9.68 -11.09
N ARG A 29 0.04 9.99 -11.78
CA ARG A 29 0.54 11.37 -11.84
C ARG A 29 -0.36 12.36 -12.59
N LYS A 30 -1.42 11.92 -13.26
CA LYS A 30 -2.31 12.83 -14.03
C LYS A 30 -3.79 12.41 -13.95
N GLY A 31 -4.22 11.93 -12.82
CA GLY A 31 -5.61 11.57 -12.56
C GLY A 31 -5.76 10.19 -11.92
N ALA A 32 -6.99 9.85 -11.54
CA ALA A 32 -7.37 8.53 -11.08
C ALA A 32 -8.15 7.77 -12.15
N PHE A 33 -8.06 6.44 -12.10
CA PHE A 33 -8.82 5.54 -12.96
C PHE A 33 -9.53 4.49 -12.12
N VAL A 34 -10.74 4.13 -12.54
CA VAL A 34 -11.55 3.06 -11.94
C VAL A 34 -11.69 1.95 -12.98
N LEU A 35 -11.11 0.80 -12.70
CA LEU A 35 -11.16 -0.37 -13.56
C LEU A 35 -12.09 -1.40 -12.96
N THR A 36 -13.05 -1.91 -13.72
CA THR A 36 -14.05 -2.85 -13.20
C THR A 36 -14.14 -4.09 -14.08
N ALA A 37 -14.20 -5.26 -13.47
CA ALA A 37 -14.44 -6.54 -14.13
C ALA A 37 -15.41 -7.41 -13.34
N ASP A 38 -15.95 -8.45 -14.01
CA ASP A 38 -16.60 -9.57 -13.30
C ASP A 38 -15.55 -10.42 -12.55
N GLY A 39 -16.01 -11.39 -11.77
CA GLY A 39 -15.13 -12.26 -11.00
C GLY A 39 -14.20 -13.16 -11.83
N LYS A 40 -14.39 -13.23 -13.15
CA LYS A 40 -13.45 -13.91 -14.06
C LYS A 40 -12.24 -13.05 -14.40
N ARG A 41 -12.36 -11.73 -14.26
CA ARG A 41 -11.28 -10.76 -14.53
C ARG A 41 -10.71 -10.83 -15.95
N ALA A 42 -11.53 -11.29 -16.93
CA ALA A 42 -11.11 -11.49 -18.31
C ALA A 42 -11.36 -10.27 -19.22
N SER A 43 -12.28 -9.39 -18.81
CA SER A 43 -12.63 -8.17 -19.57
C SER A 43 -12.85 -7.02 -18.59
N TRP A 44 -12.29 -5.86 -18.93
CA TRP A 44 -12.25 -4.69 -18.05
C TRP A 44 -12.95 -3.49 -18.69
N SER A 45 -13.77 -2.81 -17.90
CA SER A 45 -14.19 -1.44 -18.15
C SER A 45 -13.19 -0.49 -17.49
N ILE A 46 -12.79 0.57 -18.18
CA ILE A 46 -11.83 1.56 -17.70
C ILE A 46 -12.51 2.92 -17.74
N GLU A 47 -12.66 3.53 -16.57
CA GLU A 47 -13.25 4.86 -16.40
C GLU A 47 -12.18 5.82 -15.88
N GLY A 48 -12.17 7.05 -16.40
CA GLY A 48 -11.20 8.09 -16.07
C GLY A 48 -10.59 8.75 -17.31
N PRO A 49 -9.61 9.68 -17.15
CA PRO A 49 -9.10 10.11 -15.86
C PRO A 49 -10.11 10.96 -15.08
N HIS A 50 -10.36 10.59 -13.82
CA HIS A 50 -10.93 11.50 -12.85
C HIS A 50 -9.85 12.50 -12.41
N PHE A 51 -10.18 13.75 -12.15
CA PHE A 51 -9.21 14.80 -11.76
C PHE A 51 -8.08 14.99 -12.78
N PRO A 52 -8.35 15.20 -14.08
CA PRO A 52 -7.34 15.19 -15.12
C PRO A 52 -6.25 16.25 -14.88
N GLY A 53 -5.00 15.81 -14.97
CA GLY A 53 -3.83 16.66 -14.77
C GLY A 53 -3.30 16.74 -13.34
N TRP A 54 -4.03 16.22 -12.33
CA TRP A 54 -3.61 16.20 -10.94
C TRP A 54 -2.90 14.91 -10.55
N GLU A 55 -1.94 14.99 -9.65
CA GLU A 55 -1.36 13.79 -9.03
C GLU A 55 -2.34 13.22 -8.01
N ILE A 56 -2.63 11.93 -8.14
CA ILE A 56 -3.42 11.15 -7.20
C ILE A 56 -2.47 10.15 -6.53
N TYR A 57 -1.94 10.53 -5.37
CA TYR A 57 -1.00 9.68 -4.64
C TYR A 57 -1.64 8.41 -4.15
N HIS A 58 -2.87 8.50 -3.66
CA HIS A 58 -3.60 7.34 -3.19
C HIS A 58 -5.09 7.47 -3.47
N VAL A 59 -5.72 6.37 -3.85
CA VAL A 59 -7.16 6.23 -4.01
C VAL A 59 -7.58 4.90 -3.42
N LYS A 60 -8.48 4.91 -2.43
CA LYS A 60 -8.86 3.70 -1.70
C LYS A 60 -10.34 3.66 -1.38
N GLY A 61 -10.96 2.49 -1.58
CA GLY A 61 -12.35 2.23 -1.27
C GLY A 61 -12.55 1.76 0.17
N SER A 62 -13.70 2.10 0.76
CA SER A 62 -14.08 1.58 2.07
C SER A 62 -14.28 0.05 2.00
N PRO A 63 -13.79 -0.72 2.98
CA PRO A 63 -14.05 -2.16 3.06
C PRO A 63 -15.47 -2.50 3.53
N VAL A 64 -16.21 -1.51 4.07
CA VAL A 64 -17.56 -1.73 4.64
C VAL A 64 -18.68 -1.06 3.84
N ASP A 65 -18.35 -0.13 2.94
CA ASP A 65 -19.28 0.46 1.99
C ASP A 65 -18.66 0.44 0.57
N PRO A 66 -19.11 -0.43 -0.32
CA PRO A 66 -18.54 -0.54 -1.66
C PRO A 66 -18.72 0.70 -2.54
N ASN A 67 -19.59 1.62 -2.16
CA ASN A 67 -19.82 2.87 -2.88
C ASN A 67 -18.91 4.01 -2.41
N ARG A 68 -18.34 3.89 -1.19
CA ARG A 68 -17.46 4.91 -0.62
C ARG A 68 -16.02 4.73 -1.10
N ILE A 69 -15.51 5.78 -1.75
CA ILE A 69 -14.11 5.84 -2.21
C ILE A 69 -13.54 7.21 -1.82
N TYR A 70 -12.28 7.22 -1.39
CA TYR A 70 -11.52 8.42 -1.08
C TYR A 70 -10.34 8.55 -2.03
N ALA A 71 -10.01 9.78 -2.44
CA ALA A 71 -8.83 10.06 -3.25
C ALA A 71 -8.07 11.28 -2.73
N SER A 72 -6.74 11.17 -2.71
CA SER A 72 -5.83 12.25 -2.35
C SER A 72 -5.33 12.92 -3.63
N GLN A 73 -5.87 14.10 -3.92
CA GLN A 73 -5.55 14.91 -5.08
C GLN A 73 -4.56 16.00 -4.66
N THR A 74 -3.40 16.07 -5.32
CA THR A 74 -2.40 17.09 -5.00
C THR A 74 -1.79 17.74 -6.25
N SER A 75 -1.24 18.92 -6.07
CA SER A 75 -0.50 19.64 -7.09
C SER A 75 0.47 20.60 -6.42
N THR A 76 1.64 20.79 -7.00
CA THR A 76 2.64 21.79 -6.55
C THR A 76 2.09 23.23 -6.55
N TRP A 77 1.10 23.52 -7.40
CA TRP A 77 0.55 24.87 -7.58
C TRP A 77 -0.68 25.15 -6.71
N PHE A 78 -1.54 24.13 -6.51
CA PHE A 78 -2.84 24.28 -5.87
C PHE A 78 -2.95 23.55 -4.53
N GLY A 79 -1.86 22.85 -4.12
CA GLY A 79 -1.81 22.11 -2.85
C GLY A 79 -2.64 20.83 -2.86
N GLN A 80 -3.05 20.42 -1.67
CA GLN A 80 -3.79 19.21 -1.40
C GLN A 80 -5.30 19.46 -1.43
N VAL A 81 -6.04 18.55 -2.07
CA VAL A 81 -7.51 18.50 -2.05
C VAL A 81 -7.94 17.06 -1.81
N MET A 82 -8.87 16.85 -0.89
CA MET A 82 -9.49 15.56 -0.68
C MET A 82 -10.75 15.40 -1.53
N GLN A 83 -10.93 14.23 -2.08
CA GLN A 83 -12.09 13.86 -2.88
C GLN A 83 -12.77 12.63 -2.27
N ARG A 84 -14.10 12.58 -2.37
CA ARG A 84 -14.91 11.44 -1.93
C ARG A 84 -15.94 11.10 -2.99
N SER A 85 -16.12 9.81 -3.25
CA SER A 85 -17.25 9.28 -3.99
C SER A 85 -18.18 8.50 -3.04
N ASN A 86 -19.48 8.60 -3.30
CA ASN A 86 -20.53 7.85 -2.60
C ASN A 86 -21.31 6.91 -3.55
N ASP A 87 -20.84 6.76 -4.78
CA ASP A 87 -21.49 5.97 -5.84
C ASP A 87 -20.50 5.09 -6.61
N GLY A 88 -19.40 4.71 -5.94
CA GLY A 88 -18.42 3.79 -6.48
C GLY A 88 -17.49 4.39 -7.53
N GLY A 89 -17.30 5.70 -7.52
CA GLY A 89 -16.40 6.43 -8.40
C GLY A 89 -17.07 7.12 -9.59
N ALA A 90 -18.41 7.01 -9.72
CA ALA A 90 -19.13 7.66 -10.82
C ALA A 90 -19.16 9.19 -10.66
N THR A 91 -19.37 9.68 -9.43
CA THR A 91 -19.29 11.12 -9.11
C THR A 91 -18.41 11.36 -7.89
N TRP A 92 -17.91 12.60 -7.74
CA TRP A 92 -16.97 12.96 -6.71
C TRP A 92 -17.32 14.28 -6.03
N ASP A 93 -17.30 14.29 -4.70
CA ASP A 93 -17.43 15.46 -3.86
C ASP A 93 -16.06 16.02 -3.52
N VAL A 94 -15.86 17.31 -3.73
CA VAL A 94 -14.66 18.04 -3.31
C VAL A 94 -14.78 18.38 -1.83
N LEU A 95 -13.88 17.87 -0.99
CA LEU A 95 -13.88 18.06 0.46
C LEU A 95 -12.91 19.14 0.95
N GLY A 96 -12.06 19.66 0.05
CA GLY A 96 -11.05 20.66 0.40
C GLY A 96 -9.85 20.08 1.13
N ASN A 97 -9.23 20.92 1.97
CA ASN A 97 -8.06 20.60 2.78
C ASN A 97 -8.18 21.28 4.16
N THR A 98 -8.31 20.48 5.21
CA THR A 98 -8.35 20.95 6.60
C THR A 98 -7.22 20.36 7.47
N PHE A 99 -6.16 19.81 6.82
CA PHE A 99 -5.01 19.28 7.53
C PHE A 99 -4.23 20.41 8.22
N ALA A 100 -4.05 20.28 9.52
CA ALA A 100 -3.26 21.18 10.34
C ALA A 100 -2.62 20.40 11.49
N TYR A 101 -1.33 20.61 11.71
CA TYR A 101 -0.64 20.01 12.85
C TYR A 101 -1.10 20.65 14.16
N ASP A 102 -1.35 19.83 15.18
CA ASP A 102 -1.76 20.29 16.50
C ASP A 102 -0.59 20.95 17.27
N GLY A 103 -0.89 22.07 17.91
CA GLY A 103 0.02 22.73 18.85
C GLY A 103 1.29 23.27 18.21
N VAL A 104 2.41 23.19 18.94
CA VAL A 104 3.73 23.60 18.42
C VAL A 104 4.25 22.49 17.51
N THR A 105 4.53 22.81 16.25
CA THR A 105 4.90 21.81 15.26
C THR A 105 6.22 21.08 15.56
N GLY A 106 7.20 21.72 16.24
CA GLY A 106 8.50 21.13 16.50
C GLY A 106 9.38 21.05 15.26
N THR A 107 10.43 20.24 15.34
CA THR A 107 11.36 19.98 14.22
C THR A 107 11.73 18.51 14.15
N HIS A 108 12.03 18.04 12.96
CA HIS A 108 12.75 16.81 12.64
C HIS A 108 14.11 17.16 11.99
N GLN A 109 14.87 16.19 11.54
CA GLN A 109 16.10 16.44 10.79
C GLN A 109 15.78 16.59 9.29
N TRP A 110 16.50 17.48 8.61
CA TRP A 110 16.51 17.55 7.15
C TRP A 110 17.52 16.56 6.57
N TYR A 111 17.65 16.50 5.25
CA TYR A 111 18.59 15.61 4.54
C TYR A 111 20.05 15.79 4.94
N ASP A 112 20.45 16.99 5.36
CA ASP A 112 21.79 17.32 5.82
C ASP A 112 21.96 17.25 7.34
N GLY A 113 20.93 16.77 8.05
CA GLY A 113 20.89 16.66 9.52
C GLY A 113 20.56 17.95 10.25
N THR A 114 20.30 19.06 9.56
CA THR A 114 19.88 20.31 10.19
C THR A 114 18.42 20.22 10.66
N PRO A 115 18.01 20.94 11.74
CA PRO A 115 16.62 21.00 12.17
C PRO A 115 15.71 21.56 11.06
N HIS A 116 14.68 20.83 10.71
CA HIS A 116 13.62 21.24 9.77
C HIS A 116 12.27 21.26 10.49
N ARG A 117 11.53 22.36 10.33
CA ARG A 117 10.20 22.48 10.91
C ARG A 117 9.23 21.59 10.16
N TRP A 118 8.34 20.92 10.92
CA TRP A 118 7.23 20.18 10.34
C TRP A 118 6.37 21.08 9.46
N ASP A 119 6.18 20.67 8.20
CA ASP A 119 5.36 21.35 7.23
C ASP A 119 4.51 20.36 6.45
N PHE A 120 3.22 20.65 6.29
CA PHE A 120 2.31 19.77 5.57
C PHE A 120 2.51 19.94 4.05
N ALA A 121 2.92 18.89 3.37
CA ALA A 121 3.09 18.90 1.92
C ALA A 121 1.92 18.22 1.21
N ARG A 122 1.56 17.00 1.59
CA ARG A 122 0.53 16.19 0.90
C ARG A 122 0.09 14.97 1.70
N VAL A 123 -1.03 14.39 1.28
CA VAL A 123 -1.47 13.07 1.74
C VAL A 123 -0.83 11.98 0.87
N TRP A 124 -0.13 11.05 1.51
CA TRP A 124 0.50 9.91 0.86
C TRP A 124 -0.36 8.66 0.87
N HIS A 125 -1.04 8.39 1.96
CA HIS A 125 -1.79 7.15 2.16
C HIS A 125 -3.14 7.42 2.81
N LEU A 126 -4.16 6.71 2.38
CA LEU A 126 -5.51 6.74 2.94
C LEU A 126 -5.88 5.34 3.40
N GLU A 127 -6.36 5.22 4.64
CA GLU A 127 -6.82 3.95 5.19
C GLU A 127 -8.22 4.12 5.79
N PRO A 128 -9.29 3.73 5.04
CA PRO A 128 -10.64 3.70 5.57
C PRO A 128 -10.79 2.69 6.70
N SER A 129 -11.59 3.03 7.70
CA SER A 129 -11.88 2.16 8.83
C SER A 129 -12.50 0.83 8.40
N LEU A 130 -12.19 -0.23 9.12
CA LEU A 130 -12.75 -1.57 8.92
C LEU A 130 -14.21 -1.70 9.40
N HIS A 131 -14.78 -0.69 10.05
CA HIS A 131 -16.08 -0.80 10.73
C HIS A 131 -17.03 0.37 10.45
N ASP A 132 -16.50 1.53 10.05
CA ASP A 132 -17.27 2.75 9.87
C ASP A 132 -16.85 3.46 8.56
N PRO A 133 -17.74 3.59 7.56
CA PRO A 133 -17.38 4.19 6.27
C PRO A 133 -17.08 5.68 6.37
N ASP A 134 -17.49 6.38 7.43
CA ASP A 134 -17.22 7.80 7.64
C ASP A 134 -15.89 8.05 8.38
N THR A 135 -15.30 7.01 8.95
CA THR A 135 -13.96 7.10 9.55
C THR A 135 -12.89 6.71 8.54
N VAL A 136 -11.90 7.60 8.34
CA VAL A 136 -10.75 7.38 7.46
C VAL A 136 -9.49 8.01 8.08
N TYR A 137 -8.37 7.31 7.93
CA TYR A 137 -7.05 7.77 8.36
C TYR A 137 -6.24 8.26 7.15
N ALA A 138 -5.37 9.23 7.38
CA ALA A 138 -4.47 9.76 6.37
C ALA A 138 -3.05 9.85 6.91
N GLY A 139 -2.12 9.23 6.20
CA GLY A 139 -0.68 9.41 6.37
C GLY A 139 -0.19 10.52 5.45
N VAL A 140 0.59 11.44 5.99
CA VAL A 140 1.01 12.65 5.27
C VAL A 140 2.53 12.81 5.21
N GLU A 141 2.98 13.75 4.41
CA GLU A 141 4.32 14.35 4.38
C GLU A 141 4.17 15.81 4.91
N ASP A 142 4.98 16.32 5.83
CA ASP A 142 5.90 15.55 6.69
C ASP A 142 5.13 14.62 7.60
N ALA A 143 5.76 13.49 7.93
CA ALA A 143 5.09 12.34 8.51
C ALA A 143 4.25 12.64 9.76
N ALA A 144 2.94 12.59 9.62
CA ALA A 144 1.96 12.61 10.68
C ALA A 144 0.76 11.75 10.31
N LEU A 145 -0.03 11.38 11.31
CA LEU A 145 -1.25 10.61 11.14
C LEU A 145 -2.45 11.49 11.47
N PHE A 146 -3.40 11.55 10.54
CA PHE A 146 -4.67 12.25 10.71
C PHE A 146 -5.84 11.28 10.68
N ARG A 147 -6.93 11.66 11.33
CA ARG A 147 -8.20 10.94 11.30
C ARG A 147 -9.34 11.90 10.98
N SER A 148 -10.24 11.45 10.12
CA SER A 148 -11.57 12.02 9.92
C SER A 148 -12.62 11.06 10.45
N THR A 149 -13.73 11.58 10.97
CA THR A 149 -14.92 10.82 11.40
C THR A 149 -16.20 11.33 10.76
N ASP A 150 -16.07 12.14 9.70
CA ASP A 150 -17.16 12.76 8.94
C ASP A 150 -17.02 12.53 7.42
N GLY A 151 -16.40 11.42 7.06
CA GLY A 151 -16.23 11.03 5.68
C GLY A 151 -15.20 11.88 4.94
N GLY A 152 -14.16 12.35 5.62
CA GLY A 152 -13.05 13.11 5.04
C GLY A 152 -13.30 14.60 4.93
N ALA A 153 -14.42 15.13 5.47
CA ALA A 153 -14.74 16.55 5.39
C ALA A 153 -13.84 17.39 6.32
N THR A 154 -13.55 16.88 7.52
CA THR A 154 -12.60 17.51 8.45
C THR A 154 -11.59 16.49 8.96
N TRP A 155 -10.38 16.96 9.28
CA TRP A 155 -9.26 16.15 9.72
C TRP A 155 -8.70 16.65 11.04
N SER A 156 -8.45 15.71 11.96
CA SER A 156 -7.77 15.97 13.22
C SER A 156 -6.50 15.14 13.30
N GLU A 157 -5.41 15.73 13.73
CA GLU A 157 -4.16 15.04 13.94
C GLU A 157 -4.25 14.07 15.13
N LEU A 158 -3.73 12.84 14.96
CA LEU A 158 -3.37 11.94 16.06
C LEU A 158 -1.92 12.25 16.44
N SER A 159 -1.73 13.35 17.15
CA SER A 159 -0.44 14.03 17.33
C SER A 159 0.60 13.24 18.14
N ALA A 160 0.20 12.19 18.86
CA ALA A 160 1.12 11.35 19.63
C ALA A 160 2.22 10.69 18.80
N LEU A 161 1.97 10.42 17.50
CA LEU A 161 3.00 9.87 16.61
C LEU A 161 4.06 10.94 16.29
N ARG A 162 3.67 12.09 15.78
CA ARG A 162 4.59 13.19 15.43
C ARG A 162 5.32 13.76 16.63
N THR A 163 4.68 13.77 17.82
CA THR A 163 5.29 14.26 19.07
C THR A 163 6.00 13.14 19.86
N HIS A 164 6.21 11.97 19.25
CA HIS A 164 6.97 10.89 19.88
C HIS A 164 8.37 11.36 20.30
N GLY A 165 8.88 10.84 21.39
CA GLY A 165 10.18 11.26 21.96
C GLY A 165 11.38 11.13 21.01
N THR A 166 11.29 10.29 19.98
CA THR A 166 12.31 10.11 18.95
C THR A 166 12.13 10.99 17.71
N ALA A 167 11.04 11.75 17.60
CA ALA A 167 10.67 12.47 16.38
C ALA A 167 11.75 13.48 15.91
N SER A 168 12.49 14.07 16.82
CA SER A 168 13.62 14.96 16.50
C SER A 168 14.82 14.26 15.83
N GLN A 169 14.84 12.92 15.82
CA GLN A 169 15.85 12.10 15.17
C GLN A 169 15.42 11.61 13.78
N TRP A 170 14.14 11.81 13.42
CA TRP A 170 13.64 11.34 12.13
C TRP A 170 14.21 12.19 11.00
N GLN A 171 14.56 11.54 9.90
CA GLN A 171 15.13 12.16 8.71
C GLN A 171 14.38 11.68 7.47
N PRO A 172 14.13 12.54 6.47
CA PRO A 172 13.45 12.10 5.25
C PRO A 172 14.28 11.09 4.47
N GLY A 173 13.61 10.09 3.89
CA GLY A 173 14.16 9.30 2.81
C GLY A 173 14.21 10.10 1.50
N ALA A 174 14.80 9.56 0.43
CA ALA A 174 14.91 10.26 -0.86
C ALA A 174 13.57 10.71 -1.46
N GLY A 175 12.45 10.11 -1.06
CA GLY A 175 11.09 10.48 -1.47
C GLY A 175 10.37 11.44 -0.53
N GLY A 176 11.04 11.99 0.49
CA GLY A 176 10.44 12.81 1.55
C GLY A 176 10.22 12.04 2.86
N MET A 177 9.85 12.75 3.91
CA MET A 177 9.45 12.15 5.18
C MET A 177 7.95 11.81 5.13
N CYS A 178 7.62 10.68 4.54
CA CYS A 178 6.24 10.31 4.28
C CYS A 178 5.77 9.15 5.17
N LEU A 179 4.60 9.32 5.80
CA LEU A 179 3.84 8.23 6.38
C LEU A 179 3.01 7.59 5.25
N HIS A 180 3.50 6.45 4.74
CA HIS A 180 2.99 5.81 3.53
C HIS A 180 2.29 4.48 3.76
N THR A 181 2.29 3.96 4.99
CA THR A 181 1.58 2.72 5.32
C THR A 181 0.85 2.90 6.65
N ILE A 182 -0.43 2.59 6.64
CA ILE A 182 -1.28 2.46 7.83
C ILE A 182 -1.94 1.10 7.73
N LEU A 183 -1.80 0.26 8.77
CA LEU A 183 -2.52 -0.99 8.89
C LEU A 183 -3.36 -0.96 10.16
N ILE A 184 -4.58 -1.49 10.08
CA ILE A 184 -5.48 -1.67 11.23
C ILE A 184 -5.63 -3.17 11.44
N ASP A 185 -5.38 -3.65 12.67
CA ASP A 185 -5.57 -5.05 12.99
C ASP A 185 -7.08 -5.39 12.98
N PRO A 186 -7.54 -6.27 12.08
CA PRO A 186 -8.97 -6.58 11.96
C PRO A 186 -9.54 -7.35 13.14
N GLN A 187 -8.70 -7.96 13.98
CA GLN A 187 -9.11 -8.69 15.19
C GLN A 187 -9.04 -7.80 16.44
N HIS A 188 -8.21 -6.75 16.40
CA HIS A 188 -8.01 -5.78 17.50
C HIS A 188 -7.99 -4.35 16.93
N PRO A 189 -9.16 -3.73 16.65
CA PRO A 189 -9.23 -2.43 15.96
C PRO A 189 -8.54 -1.25 16.69
N GLN A 190 -8.18 -1.42 17.94
CA GLN A 190 -7.33 -0.47 18.68
C GLN A 190 -5.86 -0.56 18.27
N ARG A 191 -5.44 -1.69 17.69
CA ARG A 191 -4.07 -1.90 17.22
C ARG A 191 -3.91 -1.37 15.81
N MET A 192 -2.94 -0.49 15.66
CA MET A 192 -2.57 0.13 14.39
C MET A 192 -1.07 0.05 14.20
N TYR A 193 -0.65 0.00 12.95
CA TYR A 193 0.75 0.07 12.53
C TYR A 193 0.92 1.23 11.56
N ALA A 194 2.02 1.95 11.69
CA ALA A 194 2.41 3.01 10.76
C ALA A 194 3.85 2.79 10.31
N ALA A 195 4.14 3.06 9.04
CA ALA A 195 5.50 3.07 8.52
C ALA A 195 5.84 4.40 7.86
N ILE A 196 7.04 4.88 8.15
CA ILE A 196 7.54 6.20 7.76
C ILE A 196 8.89 6.07 7.10
N SER A 197 9.09 6.71 5.97
CA SER A 197 10.36 6.80 5.24
C SER A 197 11.05 8.15 5.58
N ALA A 198 12.21 8.21 6.33
CA ALA A 198 12.87 7.11 6.98
C ALA A 198 12.91 7.33 8.51
N ALA A 199 11.83 6.89 9.18
CA ALA A 199 11.78 6.89 10.64
C ALA A 199 11.60 5.48 11.21
N GLY A 200 11.14 4.53 10.40
CA GLY A 200 10.88 3.16 10.78
C GLY A 200 9.40 2.82 10.86
N ALA A 201 9.09 1.71 11.53
CA ALA A 201 7.75 1.23 11.80
C ALA A 201 7.37 1.50 13.27
N PHE A 202 6.08 1.75 13.49
CA PHE A 202 5.51 2.06 14.80
C PHE A 202 4.22 1.27 15.00
N ARG A 203 3.94 0.88 16.25
CA ARG A 203 2.67 0.26 16.67
C ARG A 203 1.99 1.10 17.72
N SER A 204 0.69 1.24 17.60
CA SER A 204 -0.23 1.71 18.63
C SER A 204 -1.15 0.56 19.03
N ASP A 205 -1.42 0.40 20.33
CA ASP A 205 -2.39 -0.56 20.86
C ASP A 205 -3.63 0.17 21.44
N ASP A 206 -3.76 1.49 21.23
CA ASP A 206 -4.77 2.38 21.80
C ASP A 206 -5.38 3.36 20.78
N ALA A 207 -5.54 2.91 19.53
CA ALA A 207 -6.11 3.67 18.40
C ALA A 207 -5.37 4.99 18.11
N GLY A 208 -4.04 4.99 18.28
CA GLY A 208 -3.19 6.13 17.94
C GLY A 208 -2.98 7.12 19.07
N ALA A 209 -3.46 6.83 20.31
CA ALA A 209 -3.24 7.70 21.47
C ALA A 209 -1.79 7.64 21.97
N SER A 210 -1.10 6.52 21.77
CA SER A 210 0.34 6.36 21.99
C SER A 210 0.97 5.44 20.94
N TRP A 211 2.29 5.55 20.75
CA TRP A 211 3.04 4.80 19.75
C TRP A 211 4.35 4.25 20.33
N THR A 212 4.72 3.06 19.87
CA THR A 212 5.98 2.40 20.22
C THR A 212 6.72 2.09 18.91
N PRO A 213 8.01 2.46 18.77
CA PRO A 213 8.84 1.99 17.65
C PRO A 213 8.94 0.46 17.69
N ILE A 214 8.77 -0.18 16.54
CA ILE A 214 8.85 -1.63 16.40
C ILE A 214 9.91 -2.01 15.38
N ASN A 215 11.16 -1.58 15.61
CA ASN A 215 12.27 -1.74 14.67
C ASN A 215 13.36 -2.70 15.16
N ARG A 216 13.13 -3.39 16.28
CA ARG A 216 14.11 -4.33 16.82
C ARG A 216 14.34 -5.50 15.85
N GLY A 217 15.62 -5.75 15.54
CA GLY A 217 16.04 -6.75 14.56
C GLY A 217 16.19 -6.20 13.14
N LEU A 218 15.81 -4.94 12.89
CA LEU A 218 16.18 -4.25 11.66
C LEU A 218 17.63 -3.79 11.75
N ARG A 219 18.34 -3.87 10.63
CA ARG A 219 19.67 -3.32 10.45
C ARG A 219 19.72 -2.50 9.17
N SER A 220 20.28 -1.29 9.23
CA SER A 220 20.38 -0.38 8.09
C SER A 220 21.77 0.22 7.97
N GLU A 221 22.48 -0.12 6.90
CA GLU A 221 23.88 0.31 6.68
C GLU A 221 24.02 1.82 6.39
N GLN A 222 22.93 2.48 6.00
CA GLN A 222 22.92 3.89 5.61
C GLN A 222 22.69 4.86 6.79
N ILE A 223 22.51 4.37 8.01
CA ILE A 223 22.39 5.20 9.21
C ILE A 223 23.60 4.97 10.14
N PRO A 224 24.04 5.98 10.92
CA PRO A 224 25.25 5.89 11.74
C PRO A 224 25.23 4.77 12.79
N ASP A 225 24.10 4.56 13.44
CA ASP A 225 23.84 3.41 14.29
C ASP A 225 22.96 2.43 13.51
N HIS A 226 23.56 1.36 13.03
CA HIS A 226 22.90 0.41 12.12
C HIS A 226 21.70 -0.31 12.76
N ASP A 227 21.69 -0.44 14.08
CA ASP A 227 20.65 -1.13 14.87
C ASP A 227 19.80 -0.13 15.70
N ALA A 228 19.75 1.14 15.27
CA ALA A 228 19.05 2.22 15.96
C ALA A 228 17.56 1.90 16.21
N GLU A 229 16.99 2.48 17.25
CA GLU A 229 15.56 2.36 17.55
C GLU A 229 14.67 2.93 16.43
N VAL A 230 15.13 3.98 15.74
CA VAL A 230 14.43 4.68 14.65
C VAL A 230 15.39 5.06 13.53
N GLY A 231 14.88 5.54 12.39
CA GLY A 231 15.72 5.97 11.27
C GLY A 231 15.80 4.93 10.14
N HIS A 232 15.18 3.77 10.32
CA HIS A 232 15.11 2.75 9.27
C HIS A 232 14.18 3.18 8.14
N CYS A 233 14.62 3.04 6.88
CA CYS A 233 13.78 3.31 5.72
C CYS A 233 12.89 2.10 5.43
N VAL A 234 11.66 2.15 5.90
CA VAL A 234 10.63 1.16 5.57
C VAL A 234 9.92 1.58 4.29
N HIS A 235 9.65 0.66 3.38
CA HIS A 235 8.93 0.92 2.13
C HIS A 235 7.47 0.49 2.21
N ARG A 236 7.16 -0.65 2.80
CA ARG A 236 5.79 -1.13 2.98
C ARG A 236 5.71 -2.14 4.13
N LEU A 237 4.57 -2.15 4.83
CA LEU A 237 4.16 -3.23 5.72
C LEU A 237 2.95 -3.95 5.14
N ALA A 238 2.84 -5.24 5.40
CA ALA A 238 1.68 -6.05 5.06
C ALA A 238 1.36 -7.04 6.18
N LEU A 239 0.08 -7.37 6.34
CA LEU A 239 -0.40 -8.40 7.26
C LEU A 239 -1.53 -9.21 6.61
N HIS A 240 -1.72 -10.45 7.06
CA HIS A 240 -2.87 -11.26 6.67
C HIS A 240 -3.96 -11.17 7.76
N PRO A 241 -5.24 -10.88 7.40
CA PRO A 241 -6.31 -10.68 8.39
C PRO A 241 -6.55 -11.85 9.35
N ALA A 242 -6.27 -13.08 8.92
CA ALA A 242 -6.39 -14.26 9.78
C ALA A 242 -5.23 -14.44 10.77
N ARG A 243 -4.09 -13.77 10.55
CA ARG A 243 -2.89 -13.81 11.41
C ARG A 243 -2.27 -12.42 11.60
N PRO A 244 -2.97 -11.48 12.22
CA PRO A 244 -2.54 -10.07 12.29
C PRO A 244 -1.28 -9.83 13.12
N ASN A 245 -0.82 -10.82 13.91
CA ASN A 245 0.48 -10.77 14.60
C ASN A 245 1.66 -11.13 13.70
N VAL A 246 1.42 -11.71 12.50
CA VAL A 246 2.47 -11.96 11.52
C VAL A 246 2.52 -10.78 10.56
N LEU A 247 3.63 -10.05 10.58
CA LEU A 247 3.86 -8.89 9.73
C LEU A 247 4.97 -9.20 8.74
N PHE A 248 4.83 -8.65 7.55
CA PHE A 248 5.85 -8.63 6.52
C PHE A 248 6.23 -7.20 6.19
N MET A 249 7.51 -6.98 5.88
CA MET A 249 8.04 -5.65 5.55
C MET A 249 8.95 -5.73 4.34
N GLN A 250 8.72 -4.86 3.37
CA GLN A 250 9.77 -4.45 2.44
C GLN A 250 10.49 -3.27 3.08
N LYS A 251 11.72 -3.47 3.48
CA LYS A 251 12.62 -2.39 3.92
C LYS A 251 13.36 -1.82 2.70
N HIS A 252 14.16 -0.81 2.88
CA HIS A 252 15.01 -0.24 1.82
C HIS A 252 15.90 -1.31 1.17
N TRP A 253 16.68 -2.03 1.96
CA TRP A 253 17.25 -3.33 1.67
C TRP A 253 16.63 -4.34 2.62
N ASP A 254 16.51 -5.58 2.20
CA ASP A 254 15.93 -6.72 2.91
C ASP A 254 14.40 -6.78 2.90
N VAL A 255 13.90 -7.98 2.78
CA VAL A 255 12.52 -8.35 3.09
C VAL A 255 12.52 -8.98 4.47
N MET A 256 11.64 -8.48 5.35
CA MET A 256 11.64 -8.84 6.77
C MET A 256 10.29 -9.48 7.16
N ARG A 257 10.33 -10.30 8.20
CA ARG A 257 9.15 -10.89 8.85
C ARG A 257 9.21 -10.73 10.36
N SER A 258 8.06 -10.53 10.97
CA SER A 258 7.83 -10.61 12.41
C SER A 258 6.68 -11.57 12.69
N ASP A 259 6.81 -12.43 13.70
CA ASP A 259 5.76 -13.36 14.14
C ASP A 259 5.07 -12.92 15.44
N ASP A 260 5.44 -11.76 15.98
CA ASP A 260 5.05 -11.25 17.31
C ASP A 260 4.50 -9.82 17.29
N GLY A 261 3.91 -9.41 16.15
CA GLY A 261 3.31 -8.07 16.01
C GLY A 261 4.33 -6.95 15.90
N GLY A 262 5.52 -7.25 15.43
CA GLY A 262 6.59 -6.28 15.20
C GLY A 262 7.60 -6.17 16.35
N ASP A 263 7.46 -6.94 17.43
CA ASP A 263 8.39 -6.85 18.55
C ASP A 263 9.80 -7.32 18.18
N MET A 264 9.94 -8.25 17.21
CA MET A 264 11.20 -8.70 16.64
C MET A 264 11.06 -8.99 15.15
N TRP A 265 12.01 -8.51 14.36
CA TRP A 265 12.11 -8.77 12.94
C TRP A 265 13.30 -9.66 12.60
N TYR A 266 13.13 -10.49 11.56
CA TYR A 266 14.19 -11.28 10.95
C TYR A 266 14.08 -11.26 9.43
N GLU A 267 15.23 -11.36 8.77
CA GLU A 267 15.32 -11.31 7.32
C GLU A 267 14.79 -12.59 6.68
N ILE A 268 14.07 -12.42 5.56
CA ILE A 268 13.48 -13.49 4.76
C ILE A 268 13.75 -13.34 3.25
N SER A 269 14.74 -12.55 2.85
CA SER A 269 15.09 -12.27 1.43
C SER A 269 15.52 -13.50 0.66
N GLY A 270 16.19 -14.46 1.33
CA GLY A 270 16.58 -15.77 0.78
C GLY A 270 17.22 -15.70 -0.60
N ASN A 271 16.60 -16.36 -1.59
CA ASN A 271 17.10 -16.47 -2.96
C ASN A 271 16.59 -15.36 -3.92
N LEU A 272 16.11 -14.24 -3.42
CA LEU A 272 15.79 -13.08 -4.29
C LEU A 272 17.03 -12.61 -5.05
N PRO A 273 16.90 -12.15 -6.31
CA PRO A 273 18.06 -11.65 -7.09
C PRO A 273 18.60 -10.33 -6.55
N THR A 274 17.77 -9.59 -5.86
CA THR A 274 18.04 -8.38 -5.08
C THR A 274 16.93 -8.25 -4.05
N ASP A 275 17.23 -7.71 -2.90
CA ASP A 275 16.31 -7.49 -1.80
C ASP A 275 15.76 -6.05 -1.73
N PHE A 276 16.19 -5.20 -2.69
CA PHE A 276 15.65 -3.86 -2.83
C PHE A 276 14.36 -3.86 -3.65
N GLY A 277 13.30 -3.29 -3.10
CA GLY A 277 11.99 -3.17 -3.73
C GLY A 277 11.09 -2.20 -2.98
N PHE A 278 9.85 -2.02 -3.45
CA PHE A 278 8.89 -1.13 -2.79
C PHE A 278 7.63 -1.86 -2.31
N PRO A 279 6.91 -2.63 -3.16
CA PRO A 279 5.68 -3.27 -2.74
C PRO A 279 5.95 -4.61 -2.05
N ILE A 280 5.11 -4.92 -1.10
CA ILE A 280 4.91 -6.25 -0.54
C ILE A 280 3.42 -6.42 -0.24
N ASP A 281 2.86 -7.60 -0.54
CA ASP A 281 1.49 -7.92 -0.18
C ASP A 281 1.34 -9.41 0.13
N VAL A 282 0.23 -9.77 0.78
CA VAL A 282 -0.06 -11.13 1.25
C VAL A 282 -1.28 -11.68 0.51
N HIS A 283 -1.21 -12.92 0.06
CA HIS A 283 -2.31 -13.63 -0.59
C HIS A 283 -3.55 -13.67 0.33
N ALA A 284 -4.73 -13.35 -0.18
CA ALA A 284 -5.91 -13.16 0.63
C ALA A 284 -6.36 -14.40 1.43
N HIS A 285 -6.02 -15.61 0.98
CA HIS A 285 -6.45 -16.88 1.59
C HIS A 285 -5.29 -17.73 2.14
N GLU A 286 -4.04 -17.38 1.80
CA GLU A 286 -2.84 -18.15 2.17
C GLU A 286 -1.89 -17.23 2.95
N PRO A 287 -1.94 -17.25 4.29
CA PRO A 287 -1.20 -16.26 5.10
C PRO A 287 0.33 -16.38 5.04
N ASP A 288 0.89 -17.45 4.48
CA ASP A 288 2.32 -17.63 4.23
C ASP A 288 2.70 -17.38 2.76
N THR A 289 1.72 -17.06 1.90
CA THR A 289 1.99 -16.70 0.50
C THR A 289 2.10 -15.19 0.36
N ILE A 290 3.29 -14.71 0.03
CA ILE A 290 3.62 -13.28 -0.07
C ILE A 290 4.24 -12.95 -1.43
N TYR A 291 4.09 -11.69 -1.84
CA TYR A 291 4.53 -11.19 -3.14
C TYR A 291 5.41 -9.95 -2.98
N VAL A 292 6.50 -9.87 -3.75
CA VAL A 292 7.36 -8.69 -3.86
C VAL A 292 7.74 -8.44 -5.32
N VAL A 293 8.14 -7.21 -5.64
CA VAL A 293 8.66 -6.85 -6.97
C VAL A 293 10.03 -6.19 -6.78
N PRO A 294 11.11 -6.98 -6.75
CA PRO A 294 12.47 -6.46 -6.62
C PRO A 294 12.89 -5.64 -7.83
N ILE A 295 13.67 -4.59 -7.57
CA ILE A 295 14.36 -3.79 -8.56
C ILE A 295 15.87 -3.83 -8.32
N THR A 296 16.68 -3.33 -9.25
CA THR A 296 18.12 -3.53 -9.27
C THR A 296 18.84 -2.97 -8.04
N SER A 297 18.52 -1.75 -7.63
CA SER A 297 19.08 -1.10 -6.44
C SER A 297 18.36 0.22 -6.14
N ASP A 298 18.77 0.89 -5.07
CA ASP A 298 18.37 2.26 -4.71
C ASP A 298 18.73 3.32 -5.76
N SER A 299 19.73 3.04 -6.57
CA SER A 299 20.20 3.95 -7.64
C SER A 299 19.68 3.58 -9.02
N TYR A 300 19.27 2.31 -9.21
CA TYR A 300 18.78 1.77 -10.48
C TYR A 300 17.34 1.26 -10.31
N HIS A 301 16.36 2.15 -10.39
CA HIS A 301 14.93 1.88 -10.14
C HIS A 301 14.25 1.18 -11.30
N TYR A 302 14.76 0.03 -11.71
CA TYR A 302 14.17 -0.85 -12.73
C TYR A 302 14.50 -2.32 -12.43
N PRO A 303 13.72 -3.28 -12.96
CA PRO A 303 13.93 -4.70 -12.69
C PRO A 303 15.30 -5.21 -13.14
N PRO A 304 15.93 -6.13 -12.42
CA PRO A 304 17.18 -6.78 -12.85
C PRO A 304 17.08 -7.31 -14.28
N ASP A 305 18.12 -7.10 -15.10
CA ASP A 305 18.22 -7.47 -16.51
C ASP A 305 17.15 -6.82 -17.44
N GLY A 306 16.40 -5.83 -16.98
CA GLY A 306 15.25 -5.28 -17.72
C GLY A 306 14.12 -6.30 -17.90
N LYS A 307 13.94 -7.23 -16.96
CA LYS A 307 12.93 -8.28 -16.95
C LYS A 307 11.99 -8.09 -15.78
N LEU A 308 10.74 -7.74 -16.06
CA LEU A 308 9.73 -7.58 -15.03
C LEU A 308 9.33 -8.95 -14.45
N ARG A 309 9.47 -9.11 -13.14
CA ARG A 309 9.14 -10.31 -12.42
C ARG A 309 8.47 -9.94 -11.09
N VAL A 310 7.37 -10.59 -10.79
CA VAL A 310 6.87 -10.67 -9.41
C VAL A 310 7.51 -11.90 -8.78
N TYR A 311 7.91 -11.82 -7.54
CA TYR A 311 8.40 -12.98 -6.78
C TYR A 311 7.37 -13.37 -5.74
N ARG A 312 7.09 -14.67 -5.66
CA ARG A 312 6.17 -15.26 -4.69
C ARG A 312 6.94 -16.20 -3.77
N SER A 313 6.71 -16.10 -2.48
CA SER A 313 7.03 -17.15 -1.52
C SER A 313 5.73 -17.78 -1.03
N ARG A 314 5.69 -19.10 -0.92
CA ARG A 314 4.55 -19.86 -0.36
C ARG A 314 4.79 -20.36 1.07
N CYS A 315 5.95 -20.04 1.65
CA CYS A 315 6.37 -20.49 2.98
C CYS A 315 6.70 -19.34 3.94
N GLY A 316 6.26 -18.13 3.60
CA GLY A 316 6.47 -16.94 4.43
C GLY A 316 7.87 -16.35 4.35
N GLY A 317 8.56 -16.54 3.22
CA GLY A 317 9.88 -15.99 2.92
C GLY A 317 10.94 -17.05 2.65
N ASN A 318 12.18 -16.61 2.42
CA ASN A 318 13.39 -17.39 2.15
C ASN A 318 13.41 -18.22 0.85
N GLU A 319 12.29 -18.78 0.44
CA GLU A 319 12.16 -19.49 -0.85
C GLU A 319 11.24 -18.68 -1.75
N TRP A 320 11.79 -18.16 -2.84
CA TRP A 320 11.10 -17.27 -3.76
C TRP A 320 11.12 -17.83 -5.18
N GLU A 321 9.96 -17.87 -5.83
CA GLU A 321 9.80 -18.25 -7.22
C GLU A 321 9.51 -17.04 -8.11
N PRO A 322 10.19 -16.87 -9.24
CA PRO A 322 9.92 -15.79 -10.18
C PRO A 322 8.67 -16.09 -11.01
N LEU A 323 7.70 -15.18 -10.99
CA LEU A 323 6.48 -15.22 -11.78
C LEU A 323 6.67 -14.33 -13.00
N THR A 324 6.71 -14.91 -14.20
CA THR A 324 7.09 -14.21 -15.44
C THR A 324 6.10 -14.35 -16.57
N ASN A 325 5.20 -15.34 -16.48
CA ASN A 325 4.28 -15.69 -17.54
C ASN A 325 3.29 -14.55 -17.84
N GLY A 326 3.43 -13.89 -19.00
CA GLY A 326 2.65 -12.71 -19.40
C GLY A 326 3.31 -11.36 -19.06
N LEU A 327 4.43 -11.34 -18.32
CA LEU A 327 5.17 -10.11 -18.03
C LEU A 327 6.32 -9.85 -19.02
N PRO A 328 6.67 -8.59 -19.31
CA PRO A 328 7.77 -8.23 -20.22
C PRO A 328 9.11 -8.78 -19.73
N GLN A 329 9.78 -9.61 -20.56
CA GLN A 329 11.05 -10.25 -20.22
C GLN A 329 12.24 -9.65 -20.96
N ARG A 330 12.13 -8.42 -21.45
CA ARG A 330 13.22 -7.65 -22.07
C ARG A 330 12.87 -6.17 -22.13
N ASN A 331 13.88 -5.33 -22.04
CA ASN A 331 13.77 -3.87 -22.21
C ASN A 331 12.67 -3.22 -21.34
N CYS A 332 12.44 -3.76 -20.15
CA CYS A 332 11.45 -3.26 -19.21
C CYS A 332 12.13 -2.46 -18.10
N TYR A 333 12.10 -1.14 -18.22
CA TYR A 333 12.76 -0.21 -17.30
C TYR A 333 11.71 0.57 -16.49
N VAL A 334 10.84 -0.16 -15.81
CA VAL A 334 9.78 0.38 -14.97
C VAL A 334 10.00 0.05 -13.51
N ASN A 335 9.28 0.71 -12.63
CA ASN A 335 9.21 0.39 -11.21
C ASN A 335 7.76 0.14 -10.81
N VAL A 336 7.55 -0.63 -9.74
CA VAL A 336 6.27 -0.77 -9.03
C VAL A 336 6.47 -0.10 -7.68
N LEU A 337 5.68 0.94 -7.40
CA LEU A 337 5.82 1.72 -6.19
C LEU A 337 5.15 1.02 -4.99
N ARG A 338 5.41 1.52 -3.78
CA ARG A 338 5.00 0.89 -2.51
C ARG A 338 3.49 0.63 -2.38
N ASP A 339 2.65 1.56 -2.82
CA ASP A 339 1.18 1.43 -2.82
C ASP A 339 0.61 0.93 -4.15
N ALA A 340 1.46 0.48 -5.09
CA ALA A 340 1.03 0.08 -6.43
C ALA A 340 0.87 -1.44 -6.61
N MET A 341 0.61 -2.17 -5.53
CA MET A 341 0.26 -3.61 -5.54
C MET A 341 -0.87 -3.86 -4.54
N ALA A 342 -1.83 -4.71 -4.93
CA ALA A 342 -2.95 -5.13 -4.09
C ALA A 342 -3.46 -6.52 -4.49
N VAL A 343 -4.22 -7.16 -3.60
CA VAL A 343 -4.87 -8.46 -3.82
C VAL A 343 -6.38 -8.35 -3.66
N ASP A 344 -7.14 -9.18 -4.38
CA ASP A 344 -8.58 -9.35 -4.14
C ASP A 344 -8.86 -10.58 -3.26
N THR A 345 -10.10 -10.68 -2.77
CA THR A 345 -10.54 -11.78 -1.91
C THR A 345 -11.39 -12.83 -2.64
N LEU A 346 -11.39 -12.83 -3.99
CA LEU A 346 -12.06 -13.86 -4.76
C LEU A 346 -11.31 -15.20 -4.68
N ASP A 347 -12.00 -16.27 -4.97
CA ASP A 347 -11.43 -17.60 -5.23
C ASP A 347 -11.21 -17.74 -6.75
N ALA A 348 -10.02 -18.00 -7.28
CA ALA A 348 -8.68 -17.83 -6.76
C ALA A 348 -8.32 -16.34 -6.57
N CYS A 349 -7.40 -16.07 -5.60
CA CYS A 349 -6.95 -14.72 -5.30
C CYS A 349 -6.37 -14.02 -6.53
N GLY A 350 -6.89 -12.84 -6.86
CA GLY A 350 -6.34 -11.96 -7.89
C GLY A 350 -5.25 -11.07 -7.30
N ILE A 351 -4.15 -10.95 -8.05
CA ILE A 351 -3.04 -10.06 -7.72
C ILE A 351 -2.97 -8.95 -8.77
N TYR A 352 -2.81 -7.72 -8.34
CA TYR A 352 -2.79 -6.53 -9.20
C TYR A 352 -1.56 -5.70 -8.91
N PHE A 353 -0.96 -5.14 -9.95
CA PHE A 353 0.04 -4.09 -9.76
C PHE A 353 0.07 -3.09 -10.92
N GLY A 354 0.50 -1.88 -10.61
CA GLY A 354 0.70 -0.82 -11.59
C GLY A 354 2.17 -0.39 -11.66
N THR A 355 2.59 0.07 -12.82
CA THR A 355 3.98 0.44 -13.08
C THR A 355 4.15 1.94 -13.29
N THR A 356 5.35 2.44 -13.05
CA THR A 356 5.74 3.81 -13.41
C THR A 356 5.75 4.05 -14.92
N GLY A 357 5.71 2.99 -15.72
CA GLY A 357 5.53 3.04 -17.17
C GLY A 357 4.07 3.17 -17.63
N GLY A 358 3.09 3.13 -16.70
CA GLY A 358 1.68 3.32 -17.00
C GLY A 358 0.91 2.06 -17.37
N SER A 359 1.48 0.87 -17.18
CA SER A 359 0.76 -0.39 -17.32
C SER A 359 0.19 -0.86 -16.00
N VAL A 360 -1.00 -1.44 -16.03
CA VAL A 360 -1.63 -2.16 -14.90
C VAL A 360 -1.82 -3.62 -15.30
N TYR A 361 -1.34 -4.52 -14.46
CA TYR A 361 -1.41 -5.98 -14.66
C TYR A 361 -2.34 -6.63 -13.64
N VAL A 362 -2.93 -7.76 -14.04
CA VAL A 362 -3.67 -8.67 -13.18
C VAL A 362 -3.16 -10.10 -13.35
N SER A 363 -3.06 -10.81 -12.25
CA SER A 363 -3.03 -12.26 -12.24
C SER A 363 -4.34 -12.76 -11.64
N PRO A 364 -5.17 -13.51 -12.37
CA PRO A 364 -6.42 -14.05 -11.84
C PRO A 364 -6.27 -15.35 -11.06
N ASP A 365 -5.05 -15.86 -10.92
CA ASP A 365 -4.73 -17.21 -10.47
C ASP A 365 -3.57 -17.27 -9.45
N GLY A 366 -3.44 -16.23 -8.61
CA GLY A 366 -2.43 -16.19 -7.55
C GLY A 366 -1.00 -15.98 -8.06
N GLY A 367 -0.82 -15.45 -9.27
CA GLY A 367 0.47 -15.10 -9.84
C GLY A 367 0.97 -16.04 -10.95
N ASP A 368 0.28 -17.12 -11.27
CA ASP A 368 0.75 -18.12 -12.25
C ASP A 368 0.70 -17.58 -13.69
N ARG A 369 -0.25 -16.69 -14.00
CA ARG A 369 -0.36 -15.97 -15.28
C ARG A 369 -0.68 -14.50 -15.03
N TRP A 370 -0.16 -13.63 -15.90
CA TRP A 370 -0.38 -12.20 -15.89
C TRP A 370 -0.99 -11.73 -17.21
N ASP A 371 -2.02 -10.91 -17.10
CA ASP A 371 -2.64 -10.22 -18.23
C ASP A 371 -2.50 -8.70 -18.02
N GLU A 372 -2.18 -7.95 -19.07
CA GLU A 372 -2.16 -6.49 -19.02
C GLU A 372 -3.59 -5.96 -19.17
N ILE A 373 -4.10 -5.28 -18.14
CA ILE A 373 -5.44 -4.67 -18.15
C ILE A 373 -5.46 -3.44 -19.06
N VAL A 374 -4.46 -2.58 -18.87
CA VAL A 374 -4.32 -1.31 -19.57
C VAL A 374 -2.85 -0.87 -19.56
N ARG A 375 -2.47 -0.14 -20.60
CA ARG A 375 -1.15 0.48 -20.76
C ARG A 375 -1.29 1.94 -21.16
N ASP A 376 -0.17 2.63 -21.19
CA ASP A 376 -0.07 4.04 -21.61
C ASP A 376 -0.83 5.01 -20.69
N LEU A 377 -1.16 4.58 -19.45
CA LEU A 377 -1.58 5.50 -18.40
C LEU A 377 -0.41 6.40 -17.98
N PRO A 378 -0.65 7.51 -17.32
CA PRO A 378 0.41 8.21 -16.60
C PRO A 378 1.03 7.28 -15.55
N ALA A 379 2.26 7.61 -15.11
CA ALA A 379 2.96 6.79 -14.10
C ALA A 379 2.03 6.44 -12.93
N VAL A 380 1.85 5.15 -12.66
CA VAL A 380 0.98 4.66 -11.57
C VAL A 380 1.67 4.88 -10.23
N LEU A 381 0.95 5.45 -9.29
CA LEU A 381 1.39 5.74 -7.92
C LEU A 381 0.80 4.77 -6.91
N SER A 382 -0.47 4.38 -7.10
CA SER A 382 -1.17 3.43 -6.24
C SER A 382 -2.12 2.52 -7.03
N VAL A 383 -2.31 1.31 -6.51
CA VAL A 383 -3.31 0.33 -6.96
C VAL A 383 -3.96 -0.25 -5.72
N GLU A 384 -5.27 -0.10 -5.60
CA GLU A 384 -6.08 -0.66 -4.52
C GLU A 384 -7.26 -1.45 -5.10
N VAL A 385 -7.77 -2.41 -4.36
CA VAL A 385 -8.82 -3.32 -4.86
C VAL A 385 -10.01 -3.37 -3.90
N GLN A 386 -11.21 -3.32 -4.46
CA GLN A 386 -12.45 -3.69 -3.78
C GLN A 386 -13.02 -4.95 -4.43
N THR A 387 -13.24 -5.99 -3.62
CA THR A 387 -14.05 -7.13 -4.02
C THR A 387 -15.51 -6.79 -3.78
N LEU A 388 -16.32 -6.86 -4.82
CA LEU A 388 -17.74 -6.50 -4.80
C LEU A 388 -18.58 -7.77 -4.89
N ALA A 389 -19.61 -7.89 -4.05
CA ALA A 389 -20.51 -9.04 -4.00
C ALA A 389 -21.63 -8.93 -5.06
#